data_7d2c2851e239e645abf036df4e3ce11e
#
_entry.id   7d2c2851e239e645abf036df4e3ce11e
#
_cell.length_a   1.000
_cell.length_b   1.000
_cell.length_c   1.000
_cell.angle_alpha   90.00
_cell.angle_beta   90.00
_cell.angle_gamma   90.00
#
_symmetry.space_group_name_H-M   'P 1'
#
loop_
_entity.id
_entity.type
_entity.pdbx_description
1 polymer ?
#
loop_
_entity_poly.entity_id
_entity_poly.type
_entity_poly.pdbx_seq_one_letter_code
_entity_poly.pdbx_strand_id
1 'polypeptide(L)'
;MEIPPELESRIDEVITHYPVSKRSASLPLLHLIQEHFGYISDDAITWVAQKLELEPINILELVTFYPMFRQEPIGKHHIRVCRTLSCAMAGSYSLLKAFCRHANIDSDQHGHDSHVLKSRDGKYSVEFVECLASCGTGPVCMINDDFYEATSEDEVPQLLQKYQ
;
A
#
# COMPACT_ATOMS: atom_id res chain seq x y z
N MET A 1 6.58 -20.28 1.64
CA MET A 1 6.85 -19.35 0.50
C MET A 1 8.22 -19.68 -0.09
N GLU A 2 8.35 -19.73 -1.41
CA GLU A 2 9.63 -19.96 -2.09
C GLU A 2 10.22 -18.61 -2.50
N ILE A 3 11.43 -18.29 -2.00
CA ILE A 3 12.14 -17.05 -2.30
C ILE A 3 13.09 -17.33 -3.49
N PRO A 4 13.00 -16.56 -4.59
CA PRO A 4 13.93 -16.69 -5.70
C PRO A 4 15.39 -16.41 -5.26
N PRO A 5 16.37 -17.15 -5.80
CA PRO A 5 17.78 -16.98 -5.41
C PRO A 5 18.33 -15.56 -5.60
N GLU A 6 17.86 -14.85 -6.62
CA GLU A 6 18.24 -13.45 -6.87
C GLU A 6 17.75 -12.51 -5.77
N LEU A 7 16.50 -12.70 -5.32
CA LEU A 7 15.92 -11.93 -4.22
C LEU A 7 16.64 -12.26 -2.91
N GLU A 8 16.92 -13.53 -2.66
CA GLU A 8 17.65 -13.95 -1.46
C GLU A 8 19.05 -13.35 -1.41
N SER A 9 19.77 -13.32 -2.54
CA SER A 9 21.09 -12.68 -2.64
C SER A 9 21.04 -11.17 -2.32
N ARG A 10 20.03 -10.45 -2.84
CA ARG A 10 19.81 -9.03 -2.49
C ARG A 10 19.52 -8.84 -1.01
N ILE A 11 18.73 -9.72 -0.42
CA ILE A 11 18.39 -9.69 1.00
C ILE A 11 19.65 -9.92 1.85
N ASP A 12 20.49 -10.89 1.50
CA ASP A 12 21.73 -11.16 2.20
C ASP A 12 22.70 -9.96 2.14
N GLU A 13 22.79 -9.31 0.99
CA GLU A 13 23.56 -8.07 0.84
C GLU A 13 23.04 -6.96 1.77
N VAL A 14 21.72 -6.72 1.78
CA VAL A 14 21.12 -5.69 2.63
C VAL A 14 21.37 -5.95 4.12
N ILE A 15 21.32 -7.20 4.58
CA ILE A 15 21.62 -7.54 5.98
C ILE A 15 23.04 -7.10 6.36
N THR A 16 24.02 -7.18 5.46
CA THR A 16 25.41 -6.77 5.73
C THR A 16 25.56 -5.27 6.04
N HIS A 17 24.61 -4.45 5.59
CA HIS A 17 24.60 -3.01 5.89
C HIS A 17 24.26 -2.70 7.36
N TYR A 18 23.79 -3.71 8.12
CA TYR A 18 23.40 -3.57 9.53
C TYR A 18 24.23 -4.45 10.47
N PRO A 19 25.56 -4.23 10.57
CA PRO A 19 26.48 -5.15 11.28
C PRO A 19 26.25 -5.17 12.79
N VAL A 20 25.65 -4.14 13.37
CA VAL A 20 25.39 -4.06 14.82
C VAL A 20 24.15 -4.85 15.23
N SER A 21 23.11 -4.83 14.40
CA SER A 21 21.85 -5.53 14.68
C SER A 21 21.12 -5.90 13.40
N LYS A 22 20.97 -7.17 13.14
CA LYS A 22 20.18 -7.70 12.02
C LYS A 22 18.71 -7.21 12.05
N ARG A 23 18.16 -6.96 13.24
CA ARG A 23 16.80 -6.40 13.39
C ARG A 23 16.61 -5.10 12.61
N SER A 24 17.66 -4.27 12.48
CA SER A 24 17.58 -3.01 11.73
C SER A 24 17.34 -3.22 10.23
N ALA A 25 17.59 -4.41 9.69
CA ALA A 25 17.29 -4.77 8.32
C ALA A 25 15.80 -5.12 8.07
N SER A 26 14.97 -5.22 9.12
CA SER A 26 13.57 -5.69 8.99
C SER A 26 12.76 -4.90 7.99
N LEU A 27 12.75 -3.56 8.08
CA LEU A 27 12.00 -2.72 7.13
C LEU A 27 12.52 -2.84 5.69
N PRO A 28 13.84 -2.72 5.43
CA PRO A 28 14.38 -2.96 4.08
C PRO A 28 14.01 -4.32 3.49
N LEU A 29 14.06 -5.39 4.28
CA LEU A 29 13.69 -6.73 3.82
C LEU A 29 12.20 -6.80 3.49
N LEU A 30 11.33 -6.24 4.31
CA LEU A 30 9.89 -6.19 4.06
C LEU A 30 9.56 -5.41 2.77
N HIS A 31 10.30 -4.33 2.48
CA HIS A 31 10.16 -3.62 1.21
C HIS A 31 10.55 -4.51 0.01
N LEU A 32 11.68 -5.22 0.08
CA LEU A 32 12.11 -6.13 -0.99
C LEU A 32 11.09 -7.26 -1.23
N ILE A 33 10.56 -7.82 -0.16
CA ILE A 33 9.51 -8.86 -0.22
C ILE A 33 8.25 -8.29 -0.88
N GLN A 34 7.76 -7.14 -0.42
CA GLN A 34 6.56 -6.54 -0.98
C GLN A 34 6.74 -6.09 -2.42
N GLU A 35 7.91 -5.56 -2.78
CA GLU A 35 8.26 -5.19 -4.16
C GLU A 35 8.16 -6.40 -5.10
N HIS A 36 8.61 -7.56 -4.64
CA HIS A 36 8.63 -8.78 -5.45
C HIS A 36 7.27 -9.49 -5.52
N PHE A 37 6.57 -9.63 -4.37
CA PHE A 37 5.32 -10.41 -4.28
C PHE A 37 4.06 -9.55 -4.31
N GLY A 38 4.18 -8.23 -4.24
CA GLY A 38 3.07 -7.28 -4.21
C GLY A 38 2.44 -7.10 -2.82
N TYR A 39 2.67 -8.02 -1.90
CA TYR A 39 2.18 -8.01 -0.51
C TYR A 39 3.06 -8.88 0.39
N ILE A 40 2.82 -8.82 1.69
CA ILE A 40 3.56 -9.57 2.71
C ILE A 40 2.62 -10.61 3.32
N SER A 41 2.79 -11.88 2.95
CA SER A 41 2.03 -13.00 3.52
C SER A 41 2.54 -13.41 4.90
N ASP A 42 1.77 -14.23 5.64
CA ASP A 42 2.20 -14.82 6.91
C ASP A 42 3.46 -15.69 6.75
N ASP A 43 3.57 -16.40 5.62
CA ASP A 43 4.79 -17.15 5.30
C ASP A 43 5.99 -16.22 5.11
N ALA A 44 5.78 -15.02 4.51
CA ALA A 44 6.82 -14.02 4.35
C ALA A 44 7.28 -13.46 5.70
N ILE A 45 6.34 -13.17 6.60
CA ILE A 45 6.63 -12.73 7.97
C ILE A 45 7.50 -13.76 8.69
N THR A 46 7.10 -15.04 8.62
CA THR A 46 7.83 -16.15 9.23
C THR A 46 9.23 -16.29 8.63
N TRP A 47 9.35 -16.22 7.31
CA TRP A 47 10.63 -16.34 6.62
C TRP A 47 11.59 -15.19 6.96
N VAL A 48 11.11 -13.94 6.96
CA VAL A 48 11.92 -12.76 7.34
C VAL A 48 12.37 -12.87 8.79
N ALA A 49 11.50 -13.30 9.70
CA ALA A 49 11.84 -13.51 11.10
C ALA A 49 12.97 -14.52 11.26
N GLN A 50 12.87 -15.68 10.61
CA GLN A 50 13.93 -16.71 10.62
C GLN A 50 15.26 -16.18 10.05
N LYS A 51 15.21 -15.45 8.94
CA LYS A 51 16.40 -14.88 8.28
C LYS A 51 17.14 -13.89 9.20
N LEU A 52 16.41 -13.15 10.00
CA LEU A 52 16.94 -12.15 10.93
C LEU A 52 17.16 -12.67 12.37
N GLU A 53 16.87 -13.96 12.62
CA GLU A 53 16.95 -14.57 13.96
C GLU A 53 16.04 -13.88 14.98
N LEU A 54 14.80 -13.53 14.54
CA LEU A 54 13.76 -12.87 15.33
C LEU A 54 12.53 -13.78 15.46
N GLU A 55 11.64 -13.43 16.40
CA GLU A 55 10.32 -14.05 16.48
C GLU A 55 9.38 -13.44 15.42
N PRO A 56 8.45 -14.24 14.83
CA PRO A 56 7.50 -13.74 13.83
C PRO A 56 6.69 -12.53 14.28
N ILE A 57 6.37 -12.43 15.57
CA ILE A 57 5.64 -11.28 16.14
C ILE A 57 6.42 -9.97 15.97
N ASN A 58 7.77 -10.00 16.01
CA ASN A 58 8.60 -8.80 15.83
C ASN A 58 8.55 -8.26 14.39
N ILE A 59 8.23 -9.11 13.43
CA ILE A 59 8.04 -8.72 12.03
C ILE A 59 6.60 -8.29 11.81
N LEU A 60 5.63 -9.04 12.36
CA LEU A 60 4.21 -8.71 12.26
C LEU A 60 3.91 -7.32 12.84
N GLU A 61 4.51 -6.94 13.97
CA GLU A 61 4.34 -5.60 14.57
C GLU A 61 4.74 -4.48 13.59
N LEU A 62 5.78 -4.69 12.77
CA LEU A 62 6.20 -3.71 11.76
C LEU A 62 5.22 -3.66 10.59
N VAL A 63 4.77 -4.82 10.11
CA VAL A 63 3.82 -4.91 9.00
C VAL A 63 2.49 -4.25 9.35
N THR A 64 2.02 -4.40 10.57
CA THR A 64 0.76 -3.81 11.04
C THR A 64 0.90 -2.34 11.46
N PHE A 65 2.09 -1.91 11.87
CA PHE A 65 2.34 -0.52 12.29
C PHE A 65 2.54 0.42 11.10
N TYR A 66 3.26 -0.01 10.07
CA TYR A 66 3.62 0.84 8.94
C TYR A 66 2.58 0.72 7.80
N PRO A 67 1.83 1.79 7.48
CA PRO A 67 0.70 1.74 6.55
C PRO A 67 1.08 1.47 5.09
N MET A 68 2.38 1.53 4.74
CA MET A 68 2.83 1.16 3.40
C MET A 68 2.88 -0.36 3.18
N PHE A 69 2.89 -1.17 4.24
CA PHE A 69 2.89 -2.62 4.11
C PHE A 69 1.47 -3.17 3.98
N ARG A 70 1.34 -4.23 3.19
CA ARG A 70 0.07 -4.87 2.86
C ARG A 70 0.14 -6.35 3.12
N GLN A 71 -0.86 -6.89 3.79
CA GLN A 71 -0.98 -8.32 4.06
C GLN A 71 -1.81 -9.06 3.00
N GLU A 72 -2.41 -8.31 2.07
CA GLU A 72 -3.23 -8.84 0.98
C GLU A 72 -2.84 -8.24 -0.37
N PRO A 73 -3.02 -9.00 -1.47
CA PRO A 73 -2.85 -8.46 -2.80
C PRO A 73 -3.78 -7.27 -3.05
N ILE A 74 -3.29 -6.27 -3.74
CA ILE A 74 -4.06 -5.12 -4.23
C ILE A 74 -4.31 -5.23 -5.73
N GLY A 75 -5.16 -4.36 -6.28
CA GLY A 75 -5.33 -4.23 -7.72
C GLY A 75 -4.07 -3.72 -8.44
N LYS A 76 -4.00 -3.94 -9.75
CA LYS A 76 -2.89 -3.48 -10.59
C LYS A 76 -2.60 -1.98 -10.41
N HIS A 77 -3.65 -1.18 -10.22
CA HIS A 77 -3.56 0.25 -9.96
C HIS A 77 -4.13 0.56 -8.59
N HIS A 78 -3.27 1.07 -7.70
CA HIS A 78 -3.61 1.37 -6.33
C HIS A 78 -3.88 2.86 -6.13
N ILE A 79 -5.12 3.19 -5.78
CA ILE A 79 -5.60 4.56 -5.59
C ILE A 79 -5.69 4.84 -4.10
N ARG A 80 -4.91 5.82 -3.64
CA ARG A 80 -4.84 6.27 -2.25
C ARG A 80 -5.38 7.68 -2.15
N VAL A 81 -6.44 7.90 -1.38
CA VAL A 81 -7.09 9.20 -1.20
C VAL A 81 -6.84 9.70 0.22
N CYS A 82 -6.29 10.88 0.37
CA CYS A 82 -6.06 11.50 1.68
C CYS A 82 -7.38 11.81 2.38
N ARG A 83 -7.51 11.42 3.67
CA ARG A 83 -8.73 11.66 4.46
C ARG A 83 -8.57 12.63 5.62
N THR A 84 -7.37 13.21 5.83
CA THR A 84 -7.16 14.18 6.91
C THR A 84 -7.95 15.46 6.71
N LEU A 85 -8.11 16.24 7.76
CA LEU A 85 -9.08 17.32 7.88
C LEU A 85 -9.15 18.24 6.66
N SER A 86 -8.02 18.77 6.17
CA SER A 86 -8.00 19.68 5.02
C SER A 86 -8.55 19.04 3.75
N CYS A 87 -8.14 17.80 3.46
CA CYS A 87 -8.64 17.06 2.29
C CYS A 87 -10.10 16.64 2.47
N ALA A 88 -10.50 16.25 3.68
CA ALA A 88 -11.90 15.94 4.00
C ALA A 88 -12.81 17.14 3.75
N MET A 89 -12.42 18.33 4.20
CA MET A 89 -13.15 19.56 3.95
C MET A 89 -13.14 19.98 2.48
N ALA A 90 -12.10 19.64 1.75
CA ALA A 90 -11.97 19.90 0.31
C ALA A 90 -12.68 18.86 -0.58
N GLY A 91 -13.33 17.82 0.00
CA GLY A 91 -14.18 16.88 -0.74
C GLY A 91 -13.57 15.51 -1.00
N SER A 92 -12.52 15.08 -0.25
CA SER A 92 -11.87 13.78 -0.48
C SER A 92 -12.80 12.58 -0.33
N TYR A 93 -13.84 12.66 0.50
CA TYR A 93 -14.83 11.59 0.63
C TYR A 93 -15.68 11.41 -0.64
N SER A 94 -16.06 12.50 -1.28
CA SER A 94 -16.73 12.48 -2.57
C SER A 94 -15.80 11.96 -3.67
N LEU A 95 -14.53 12.38 -3.64
CA LEU A 95 -13.51 11.93 -4.58
C LEU A 95 -13.32 10.40 -4.50
N LEU A 96 -13.21 9.82 -3.29
CA LEU A 96 -13.12 8.37 -3.13
C LEU A 96 -14.34 7.65 -3.71
N LYS A 97 -15.54 8.15 -3.42
CA LYS A 97 -16.78 7.58 -3.99
C LYS A 97 -16.81 7.67 -5.52
N ALA A 98 -16.27 8.74 -6.11
CA ALA A 98 -16.15 8.88 -7.55
C ALA A 98 -15.18 7.82 -8.12
N PHE A 99 -14.02 7.60 -7.50
CA PHE A 99 -13.11 6.52 -7.89
C PHE A 99 -13.79 5.15 -7.81
N CYS A 100 -14.48 4.84 -6.70
CA CYS A 100 -15.21 3.56 -6.57
C CYS A 100 -16.24 3.39 -7.68
N ARG A 101 -17.05 4.42 -7.96
CA ARG A 101 -18.08 4.39 -9.00
C ARG A 101 -17.50 4.11 -10.39
N HIS A 102 -16.43 4.80 -10.77
CA HIS A 102 -15.81 4.66 -12.10
C HIS A 102 -14.92 3.42 -12.23
N ALA A 103 -14.41 2.87 -11.13
CA ALA A 103 -13.67 1.62 -11.09
C ALA A 103 -14.56 0.38 -10.89
N ASN A 104 -15.91 0.53 -10.87
CA ASN A 104 -16.88 -0.53 -10.59
C ASN A 104 -16.60 -1.26 -9.26
N ILE A 105 -16.27 -0.49 -8.24
CA ILE A 105 -16.04 -0.95 -6.87
C ILE A 105 -17.29 -0.63 -6.04
N ASP A 106 -17.78 -1.62 -5.34
CA ASP A 106 -18.87 -1.43 -4.40
C ASP A 106 -18.33 -0.75 -3.13
N SER A 107 -18.71 0.51 -2.93
CA SER A 107 -18.26 1.31 -1.78
C SER A 107 -18.85 0.84 -0.44
N ASP A 108 -19.90 0.02 -0.47
CA ASP A 108 -20.58 -0.51 0.72
C ASP A 108 -19.98 -1.86 1.16
N GLN A 109 -19.00 -2.40 0.40
CA GLN A 109 -18.24 -3.60 0.78
C GLN A 109 -17.21 -3.35 1.89
N HIS A 110 -17.54 -2.54 2.89
CA HIS A 110 -16.76 -2.45 4.11
C HIS A 110 -16.93 -3.73 4.94
N GLY A 111 -16.21 -4.79 4.55
CA GLY A 111 -15.94 -5.88 5.49
C GLY A 111 -15.12 -5.33 6.66
N HIS A 112 -15.38 -5.80 7.87
CA HIS A 112 -14.73 -5.32 9.10
C HIS A 112 -13.20 -5.38 9.09
N ASP A 113 -12.58 -6.10 8.13
CA ASP A 113 -11.17 -6.45 8.13
C ASP A 113 -10.34 -5.86 6.97
N SER A 114 -10.96 -5.28 5.92
CA SER A 114 -10.23 -4.73 4.77
C SER A 114 -10.52 -3.23 4.62
N HIS A 115 -9.48 -2.40 4.78
CA HIS A 115 -9.54 -0.96 4.49
C HIS A 115 -9.41 -0.66 3.00
N VAL A 116 -9.02 -1.66 2.18
CA VAL A 116 -8.78 -1.54 0.75
C VAL A 116 -9.96 -2.11 -0.04
N LEU A 117 -10.63 -1.26 -0.79
CA LEU A 117 -11.73 -1.64 -1.69
C LEU A 117 -11.13 -2.10 -3.03
N LYS A 118 -11.62 -3.22 -3.58
CA LYS A 118 -11.04 -3.83 -4.80
C LYS A 118 -12.09 -3.97 -5.90
N SER A 119 -11.71 -3.67 -7.14
CA SER A 119 -12.54 -3.97 -8.30
C SER A 119 -12.58 -5.48 -8.55
N ARG A 120 -13.71 -5.98 -9.06
CA ARG A 120 -13.91 -7.43 -9.28
C ARG A 120 -12.97 -8.02 -10.34
N ASP A 121 -12.48 -7.19 -11.25
CA ASP A 121 -11.52 -7.56 -12.30
C ASP A 121 -10.06 -7.50 -11.83
N GLY A 122 -9.81 -7.12 -10.56
CA GLY A 122 -8.47 -6.97 -10.00
C GLY A 122 -7.66 -5.80 -10.56
N LYS A 123 -8.28 -4.91 -11.35
CA LYS A 123 -7.58 -3.82 -12.00
C LYS A 123 -7.28 -2.67 -11.05
N TYR A 124 -8.25 -2.30 -10.21
CA TYR A 124 -8.15 -1.17 -9.30
C TYR A 124 -8.33 -1.60 -7.86
N SER A 125 -7.62 -0.91 -6.97
CA SER A 125 -7.90 -0.88 -5.54
C SER A 125 -7.93 0.56 -5.08
N VAL A 126 -8.84 0.87 -4.15
CA VAL A 126 -9.07 2.22 -3.62
C VAL A 126 -9.07 2.15 -2.10
N GLU A 127 -8.33 3.04 -1.46
CA GLU A 127 -8.36 3.19 0.00
C GLU A 127 -8.23 4.65 0.44
N PHE A 128 -8.65 4.92 1.67
CA PHE A 128 -8.23 6.12 2.36
C PHE A 128 -6.87 5.94 3.00
N VAL A 129 -6.03 6.97 2.87
CA VAL A 129 -4.78 7.09 3.62
C VAL A 129 -4.82 8.30 4.53
N GLU A 130 -4.03 8.29 5.62
CA GLU A 130 -4.11 9.34 6.63
C GLU A 130 -3.63 10.69 6.10
N CYS A 131 -2.45 10.79 5.53
CA CYS A 131 -1.92 12.07 5.06
C CYS A 131 -0.97 11.92 3.88
N LEU A 132 -1.18 12.76 2.85
CA LEU A 132 -0.31 12.86 1.68
C LEU A 132 0.45 14.20 1.65
N ALA A 133 0.45 14.94 2.76
CA ALA A 133 1.28 16.11 3.04
C ALA A 133 1.12 17.31 2.08
N SER A 134 -0.06 17.48 1.42
CA SER A 134 -0.34 18.63 0.52
C SER A 134 -1.64 19.34 0.90
N CYS A 135 -1.72 19.81 2.15
CA CYS A 135 -2.95 20.37 2.72
C CYS A 135 -3.44 21.66 2.03
N GLY A 136 -2.57 22.41 1.36
CA GLY A 136 -2.90 23.66 0.65
C GLY A 136 -3.52 23.42 -0.72
N THR A 137 -3.45 22.21 -1.25
CA THR A 137 -3.92 21.82 -2.60
C THR A 137 -4.88 20.63 -2.55
N GLY A 138 -5.63 20.50 -1.45
CA GLY A 138 -6.63 19.42 -1.29
C GLY A 138 -7.83 19.55 -2.23
N PRO A 139 -8.54 18.44 -2.50
CA PRO A 139 -8.21 17.09 -2.07
C PRO A 139 -7.07 16.47 -2.90
N VAL A 140 -6.25 15.65 -2.26
CA VAL A 140 -5.11 14.99 -2.93
C VAL A 140 -5.27 13.47 -2.94
N CYS A 141 -4.77 12.85 -4.00
CA CYS A 141 -4.72 11.41 -4.14
C CYS A 141 -3.42 10.96 -4.83
N MET A 142 -3.15 9.69 -4.74
CA MET A 142 -2.10 9.02 -5.51
C MET A 142 -2.69 7.86 -6.30
N ILE A 143 -2.19 7.63 -7.50
CA ILE A 143 -2.47 6.42 -8.27
C ILE A 143 -1.10 5.76 -8.54
N ASN A 144 -0.84 4.64 -7.90
CA ASN A 144 0.50 4.07 -7.78
C ASN A 144 1.47 5.12 -7.18
N ASP A 145 2.50 5.54 -7.92
CA ASP A 145 3.48 6.54 -7.48
C ASP A 145 3.19 7.95 -8.02
N ASP A 146 2.17 8.09 -8.88
CA ASP A 146 1.77 9.38 -9.42
C ASP A 146 0.92 10.16 -8.41
N PHE A 147 1.31 11.41 -8.15
CA PHE A 147 0.68 12.30 -7.18
C PHE A 147 -0.23 13.32 -7.87
N TYR A 148 -1.46 13.48 -7.38
CA TYR A 148 -2.46 14.37 -7.94
C TYR A 148 -3.01 15.31 -6.87
N GLU A 149 -2.96 16.61 -7.15
CA GLU A 149 -3.42 17.70 -6.27
C GLU A 149 -4.70 18.33 -6.82
N ALA A 150 -5.49 18.94 -5.94
CA ALA A 150 -6.73 19.65 -6.27
C ALA A 150 -7.66 18.84 -7.17
N THR A 151 -7.68 17.51 -6.98
CA THR A 151 -8.40 16.58 -7.86
C THR A 151 -9.90 16.66 -7.64
N SER A 152 -10.65 17.00 -8.68
CA SER A 152 -12.11 17.02 -8.64
C SER A 152 -12.71 15.66 -9.01
N GLU A 153 -13.99 15.44 -8.60
CA GLU A 153 -14.73 14.22 -8.99
C GLU A 153 -14.87 14.10 -10.51
N ASP A 154 -14.99 15.21 -11.24
CA ASP A 154 -15.18 15.24 -12.68
C ASP A 154 -13.92 14.83 -13.46
N GLU A 155 -12.74 14.90 -12.84
CA GLU A 155 -11.46 14.50 -13.46
C GLU A 155 -11.21 13.01 -13.34
N VAL A 156 -11.90 12.30 -12.44
CA VAL A 156 -11.68 10.87 -12.18
C VAL A 156 -11.75 10.01 -13.44
N PRO A 157 -12.75 10.15 -14.35
CA PRO A 157 -12.77 9.35 -15.58
C PRO A 157 -11.52 9.51 -16.45
N GLN A 158 -11.02 10.76 -16.57
CA GLN A 158 -9.84 11.06 -17.37
C GLN A 158 -8.56 10.52 -16.70
N LEU A 159 -8.49 10.60 -15.36
CA LEU A 159 -7.38 10.02 -14.61
C LEU A 159 -7.32 8.51 -14.81
N LEU A 160 -8.45 7.80 -14.64
CA LEU A 160 -8.48 6.34 -14.81
C LEU A 160 -8.16 5.89 -16.25
N GLN A 161 -8.41 6.72 -17.26
CA GLN A 161 -8.02 6.41 -18.65
C GLN A 161 -6.50 6.30 -18.83
N LYS A 162 -5.70 6.99 -18.03
CA LYS A 162 -4.23 6.90 -18.10
C LYS A 162 -3.68 5.56 -17.61
N TYR A 163 -4.50 4.81 -16.85
CA TYR A 163 -4.14 3.55 -16.20
C TYR A 163 -4.92 2.36 -16.77
N GLN A 164 -5.12 2.32 -18.08
CA GLN A 164 -5.82 1.23 -18.78
C GLN A 164 -4.90 0.09 -19.18
#